data_5bc57e3c7ea6d7dc4c199f1c6ae39ae3
#
_entry.id   5bc57e3c7ea6d7dc4c199f1c6ae39ae3
#
_cell.length_a   1.000
_cell.length_b   1.000
_cell.length_c   1.000
_cell.angle_alpha   90.00
_cell.angle_beta   90.00
_cell.angle_gamma   90.00
#
_symmetry.space_group_name_H-M   'P 1'
#
loop_
_entity.id
_entity.type
_entity.pdbx_description
1 polymer ?
#
loop_
_entity_poly.entity_id
_entity_poly.type
_entity_poly.pdbx_seq_one_letter_code
_entity_poly.pdbx_strand_id
1 'polypeptide(L)'
;MGSVFLYGSGILWFDAGVVWLENAFSFALPVVSNKLYYLSKVSAVSALWILILAFWVNPLHTYARFDLREFKKLLGGFAIGYALLHVLFFIAAHQFAIGYIGKLFVNHLFLSVGMGALLVLSIAPQVKSWYKFLYIGIVLVIIHLLLGYRTLENTHIIAISLLSLGLALRLIKR
;
A
#
# COMPACT_ATOMS: atom_id res chain seq x y z
N MET A 1 28.71 -7.31 21.43
CA MET A 1 29.34 -6.93 20.15
C MET A 1 28.79 -7.69 18.93
N GLY A 2 28.15 -8.86 19.05
CA GLY A 2 27.66 -9.66 17.93
C GLY A 2 26.40 -9.12 17.19
N SER A 3 25.56 -8.32 17.87
CA SER A 3 24.32 -7.83 17.27
C SER A 3 24.50 -6.71 16.23
N VAL A 4 25.54 -5.91 16.35
CA VAL A 4 25.84 -4.80 15.42
C VAL A 4 26.34 -5.34 14.07
N PHE A 5 27.05 -6.48 14.08
CA PHE A 5 27.61 -7.09 12.87
C PHE A 5 26.54 -7.75 12.00
N LEU A 6 25.50 -8.34 12.60
CA LEU A 6 24.37 -8.94 11.86
C LEU A 6 23.48 -7.89 11.21
N TYR A 7 23.29 -6.73 11.85
CA TYR A 7 22.51 -5.63 11.26
C TYR A 7 23.24 -4.97 10.07
N GLY A 8 24.55 -4.76 10.17
CA GLY A 8 25.34 -4.18 9.08
C GLY A 8 25.42 -5.08 7.84
N SER A 9 25.55 -6.41 8.03
CA SER A 9 25.62 -7.35 6.91
C SER A 9 24.31 -7.46 6.14
N GLY A 10 23.15 -7.46 6.81
CA GLY A 10 21.85 -7.54 6.16
C GLY A 10 21.59 -6.35 5.23
N ILE A 11 21.98 -5.14 5.62
CA ILE A 11 21.84 -3.93 4.80
C ILE A 11 22.78 -3.98 3.60
N LEU A 12 24.04 -4.42 3.78
CA LEU A 12 25.01 -4.56 2.69
C LEU A 12 24.54 -5.58 1.62
N TRP A 13 23.96 -6.71 2.03
CA TRP A 13 23.40 -7.69 1.10
C TRP A 13 22.17 -7.17 0.37
N PHE A 14 21.34 -6.37 1.02
CA PHE A 14 20.18 -5.78 0.39
C PHE A 14 20.57 -4.69 -0.63
N ASP A 15 21.50 -3.81 -0.28
CA ASP A 15 22.04 -2.81 -1.21
C ASP A 15 22.76 -3.48 -2.38
N ALA A 16 23.53 -4.54 -2.16
CA ALA A 16 24.13 -5.33 -3.22
C ALA A 16 23.06 -5.97 -4.14
N GLY A 17 21.98 -6.48 -3.57
CA GLY A 17 20.85 -7.03 -4.32
C GLY A 17 20.13 -5.97 -5.17
N VAL A 18 19.94 -4.77 -4.65
CA VAL A 18 19.35 -3.64 -5.39
C VAL A 18 20.27 -3.21 -6.53
N VAL A 19 21.58 -3.08 -6.30
CA VAL A 19 22.57 -2.77 -7.34
C VAL A 19 22.61 -3.85 -8.41
N TRP A 20 22.49 -5.12 -8.02
CA TRP A 20 22.43 -6.23 -8.98
C TRP A 20 21.17 -6.16 -9.85
N LEU A 21 20.02 -5.86 -9.27
CA LEU A 21 18.76 -5.65 -10.01
C LEU A 21 18.86 -4.46 -10.96
N GLU A 22 19.45 -3.34 -10.52
CA GLU A 22 19.70 -2.17 -11.37
C GLU A 22 20.53 -2.56 -12.61
N ASN A 23 21.59 -3.34 -12.43
CA ASN A 23 22.46 -3.77 -13.51
C ASN A 23 21.81 -4.84 -14.41
N ALA A 24 21.06 -5.77 -13.84
CA ALA A 24 20.45 -6.87 -14.58
C ALA A 24 19.28 -6.41 -15.49
N PHE A 25 18.53 -5.38 -15.06
CA PHE A 25 17.35 -4.90 -15.78
C PHE A 25 17.54 -3.52 -16.41
N SER A 26 18.74 -2.94 -16.38
CA SER A 26 19.02 -1.56 -16.82
C SER A 26 18.07 -0.54 -16.15
N PHE A 27 17.59 -0.84 -14.96
CA PHE A 27 16.72 0.02 -14.20
C PHE A 27 17.58 1.04 -13.46
N ALA A 28 17.73 2.24 -14.03
CA ALA A 28 18.31 3.38 -13.32
C ALA A 28 17.30 3.82 -12.25
N LEU A 29 17.48 3.36 -11.02
CA LEU A 29 16.77 3.95 -9.88
C LEU A 29 17.26 5.40 -9.72
N PRO A 30 16.36 6.36 -9.47
CA PRO A 30 16.78 7.74 -9.26
C PRO A 30 17.77 7.82 -8.09
N VAL A 31 18.72 8.74 -8.19
CA VAL A 31 19.71 8.99 -7.13
C VAL A 31 18.98 9.56 -5.92
N VAL A 32 18.63 8.68 -4.99
CA VAL A 32 17.93 9.04 -3.74
C VAL A 32 18.78 8.63 -2.55
N SER A 33 18.76 9.44 -1.51
CA SER A 33 19.55 9.22 -0.29
C SER A 33 19.14 7.92 0.47
N ASN A 34 17.89 7.46 0.30
CA ASN A 34 17.39 6.22 0.91
C ASN A 34 16.55 5.44 -0.12
N LYS A 35 17.20 4.49 -0.79
CA LYS A 35 16.56 3.63 -1.82
C LYS A 35 15.38 2.83 -1.28
N LEU A 36 15.47 2.30 -0.06
CA LEU A 36 14.40 1.54 0.58
C LEU A 36 13.15 2.39 0.82
N TYR A 37 13.34 3.63 1.25
CA TYR A 37 12.24 4.56 1.43
C TYR A 37 11.58 4.92 0.09
N TYR A 38 12.38 5.06 -0.97
CA TYR A 38 11.85 5.25 -2.33
C TYR A 38 11.04 4.04 -2.80
N LEU A 39 11.54 2.82 -2.64
CA LEU A 39 10.83 1.57 -2.96
C LEU A 39 9.53 1.44 -2.16
N SER A 40 9.55 1.83 -0.89
CA SER A 40 8.34 1.90 -0.07
C SER A 40 7.29 2.82 -0.68
N LYS A 41 7.67 4.02 -1.15
CA LYS A 41 6.73 4.94 -1.83
C LYS A 41 6.19 4.36 -3.14
N VAL A 42 7.05 3.80 -3.97
CA VAL A 42 6.64 3.21 -5.27
C VAL A 42 5.67 2.06 -5.05
N SER A 43 5.95 1.17 -4.10
CA SER A 43 5.05 0.05 -3.77
C SER A 43 3.72 0.53 -3.19
N ALA A 44 3.71 1.62 -2.39
CA ALA A 44 2.48 2.23 -1.89
C ALA A 44 1.59 2.76 -3.03
N VAL A 45 2.18 3.50 -3.97
CA VAL A 45 1.48 4.05 -5.14
C VAL A 45 0.94 2.92 -6.02
N SER A 46 1.73 1.87 -6.25
CA SER A 46 1.29 0.68 -7.01
C SER A 46 0.13 -0.02 -6.31
N ALA A 47 0.22 -0.25 -4.99
CA ALA A 47 -0.86 -0.83 -4.20
C ALA A 47 -2.16 -0.01 -4.32
N LEU A 48 -2.05 1.32 -4.24
CA LEU A 48 -3.18 2.25 -4.31
C LEU A 48 -3.91 2.15 -5.66
N TRP A 49 -3.17 2.21 -6.78
CA TRP A 49 -3.78 2.15 -8.11
C TRP A 49 -4.40 0.78 -8.39
N ILE A 50 -3.74 -0.31 -8.00
CA ILE A 50 -4.30 -1.66 -8.16
C ILE A 50 -5.55 -1.83 -7.27
N LEU A 51 -5.55 -1.28 -6.04
CA LEU A 51 -6.72 -1.27 -5.17
C LEU A 51 -7.89 -0.52 -5.81
N ILE A 52 -7.64 0.65 -6.39
CA ILE A 52 -8.65 1.43 -7.12
C ILE A 52 -9.24 0.57 -8.25
N LEU A 53 -8.40 -0.05 -9.09
CA LEU A 53 -8.85 -0.92 -10.16
C LEU A 53 -9.72 -2.07 -9.62
N ALA A 54 -9.26 -2.78 -8.60
CA ALA A 54 -10.00 -3.87 -7.96
C ALA A 54 -11.35 -3.40 -7.39
N PHE A 55 -11.36 -2.19 -6.83
CA PHE A 55 -12.55 -1.59 -6.26
C PHE A 55 -13.55 -1.17 -7.34
N TRP A 56 -13.10 -0.69 -8.51
CA TRP A 56 -13.94 -0.27 -9.61
C TRP A 56 -14.51 -1.41 -10.45
N VAL A 57 -14.03 -2.64 -10.35
CA VAL A 57 -14.57 -3.80 -11.09
C VAL A 57 -16.09 -3.92 -11.00
N ASN A 58 -16.67 -3.80 -9.80
CA ASN A 58 -18.11 -3.91 -9.62
C ASN A 58 -18.90 -2.72 -10.22
N PRO A 59 -18.53 -1.44 -9.98
CA PRO A 59 -19.15 -0.32 -10.68
C PRO A 59 -19.06 -0.44 -12.20
N LEU A 60 -17.92 -0.79 -12.77
CA LEU A 60 -17.73 -0.96 -14.21
C LEU A 60 -18.63 -2.06 -14.77
N HIS A 61 -18.73 -3.21 -14.10
CA HIS A 61 -19.66 -4.25 -14.50
C HIS A 61 -21.13 -3.76 -14.47
N THR A 62 -21.48 -3.01 -13.42
CA THR A 62 -22.87 -2.59 -13.19
C THR A 62 -23.34 -1.49 -14.15
N TYR A 63 -22.48 -0.51 -14.44
CA TYR A 63 -22.85 0.68 -15.19
C TYR A 63 -22.33 0.69 -16.64
N ALA A 64 -21.14 0.12 -16.87
CA ALA A 64 -20.50 0.09 -18.18
C ALA A 64 -20.56 -1.29 -18.86
N ARG A 65 -21.12 -2.31 -18.18
CA ARG A 65 -21.25 -3.71 -18.66
C ARG A 65 -19.91 -4.40 -18.98
N PHE A 66 -18.79 -3.88 -18.47
CA PHE A 66 -17.49 -4.54 -18.57
C PHE A 66 -17.41 -5.68 -17.55
N ASP A 67 -17.22 -6.91 -17.99
CA ASP A 67 -17.07 -8.06 -17.09
C ASP A 67 -15.59 -8.32 -16.77
N LEU A 68 -15.15 -7.75 -15.66
CA LEU A 68 -13.80 -7.92 -15.12
C LEU A 68 -13.81 -8.70 -13.80
N ARG A 69 -14.91 -9.41 -13.49
CA ARG A 69 -15.09 -10.07 -12.18
C ARG A 69 -14.06 -11.15 -11.90
N GLU A 70 -13.60 -11.85 -12.95
CA GLU A 70 -12.57 -12.87 -12.82
C GLU A 70 -11.23 -12.29 -12.33
N PHE A 71 -10.89 -11.08 -12.80
CA PHE A 71 -9.66 -10.39 -12.40
C PHE A 71 -9.73 -9.76 -11.01
N LYS A 72 -10.92 -9.62 -10.42
CA LYS A 72 -11.09 -8.92 -9.15
C LYS A 72 -10.29 -9.54 -7.99
N LYS A 73 -10.29 -10.88 -7.88
CA LYS A 73 -9.53 -11.59 -6.84
C LYS A 73 -8.03 -11.40 -7.05
N LEU A 74 -7.58 -11.49 -8.29
CA LEU A 74 -6.17 -11.31 -8.67
C LEU A 74 -5.71 -9.88 -8.34
N LEU A 75 -6.46 -8.86 -8.77
CA LEU A 75 -6.18 -7.46 -8.48
C LEU A 75 -6.16 -7.19 -6.97
N GLY A 76 -7.13 -7.73 -6.21
CA GLY A 76 -7.14 -7.62 -4.76
C GLY A 76 -5.91 -8.24 -4.11
N GLY A 77 -5.48 -9.42 -4.57
CA GLY A 77 -4.27 -10.09 -4.11
C GLY A 77 -3.01 -9.26 -4.39
N PHE A 78 -2.86 -8.71 -5.61
CA PHE A 78 -1.74 -7.82 -5.94
C PHE A 78 -1.74 -6.54 -5.12
N ALA A 79 -2.91 -5.91 -4.90
CA ALA A 79 -3.00 -4.71 -4.06
C ALA A 79 -2.48 -4.97 -2.65
N ILE A 80 -2.89 -6.10 -2.04
CA ILE A 80 -2.40 -6.51 -0.72
C ILE A 80 -0.91 -6.83 -0.76
N GLY A 81 -0.43 -7.56 -1.77
CA GLY A 81 0.98 -7.88 -1.95
C GLY A 81 1.87 -6.64 -2.00
N TYR A 82 1.51 -5.65 -2.83
CA TYR A 82 2.24 -4.38 -2.89
C TYR A 82 2.12 -3.56 -1.61
N ALA A 83 0.99 -3.60 -0.90
CA ALA A 83 0.85 -2.95 0.39
C ALA A 83 1.73 -3.60 1.47
N LEU A 84 1.88 -4.92 1.46
CA LEU A 84 2.82 -5.64 2.34
C LEU A 84 4.27 -5.28 2.00
N LEU A 85 4.63 -5.21 0.72
CA LEU A 85 5.95 -4.74 0.29
C LEU A 85 6.22 -3.30 0.74
N HIS A 86 5.22 -2.42 0.67
CA HIS A 86 5.32 -1.05 1.20
C HIS A 86 5.70 -1.05 2.68
N VAL A 87 5.01 -1.84 3.50
CA VAL A 87 5.30 -1.95 4.94
C VAL A 87 6.69 -2.56 5.17
N LEU A 88 7.04 -3.60 4.42
CA LEU A 88 8.35 -4.26 4.55
C LEU A 88 9.49 -3.29 4.23
N PHE A 89 9.41 -2.57 3.12
CA PHE A 89 10.42 -1.57 2.74
C PHE A 89 10.47 -0.40 3.73
N PHE A 90 9.33 0.01 4.30
CA PHE A 90 9.30 1.01 5.36
C PHE A 90 10.05 0.54 6.60
N ILE A 91 9.81 -0.70 7.06
CA ILE A 91 10.50 -1.30 8.21
C ILE A 91 12.00 -1.43 7.93
N ALA A 92 12.37 -1.90 6.73
CA ALA A 92 13.76 -2.05 6.31
C ALA A 92 14.48 -0.70 6.22
N ALA A 93 13.81 0.35 5.71
CA ALA A 93 14.35 1.71 5.66
C ALA A 93 14.68 2.28 7.05
N HIS A 94 14.01 1.78 8.09
CA HIS A 94 14.28 2.09 9.50
C HIS A 94 15.14 1.03 10.20
N GLN A 95 15.90 0.24 9.43
CA GLN A 95 16.87 -0.74 9.91
C GLN A 95 16.29 -1.77 10.90
N PHE A 96 15.01 -2.11 10.75
CA PHE A 96 14.29 -3.03 11.66
C PHE A 96 14.33 -2.62 13.13
N ALA A 97 14.51 -1.33 13.42
CA ALA A 97 14.52 -0.79 14.79
C ALA A 97 13.10 -0.78 15.37
N ILE A 98 12.60 -1.94 15.83
CA ILE A 98 11.20 -2.16 16.24
C ILE A 98 10.76 -1.15 17.31
N GLY A 99 11.62 -0.85 18.30
CA GLY A 99 11.32 0.13 19.34
C GLY A 99 11.13 1.56 18.82
N TYR A 100 11.90 1.96 17.79
CA TYR A 100 11.74 3.23 17.12
C TYR A 100 10.48 3.24 16.24
N ILE A 101 10.24 2.17 15.49
CA ILE A 101 9.05 2.02 14.65
C ILE A 101 7.78 2.07 15.51
N GLY A 102 7.77 1.40 16.67
CA GLY A 102 6.65 1.47 17.62
C GLY A 102 6.35 2.90 18.06
N LYS A 103 7.37 3.71 18.38
CA LYS A 103 7.20 5.14 18.68
C LYS A 103 6.65 5.94 17.51
N LEU A 104 7.07 5.62 16.27
CA LEU A 104 6.52 6.27 15.07
C LEU A 104 5.02 5.98 14.92
N PHE A 105 4.57 4.76 15.16
CA PHE A 105 3.15 4.40 15.10
C PHE A 105 2.31 5.16 16.14
N VAL A 106 2.85 5.38 17.36
CA VAL A 106 2.16 6.16 18.38
C VAL A 106 2.12 7.66 18.05
N ASN A 107 3.22 8.19 17.50
CA ASN A 107 3.35 9.62 17.23
C ASN A 107 2.72 10.05 15.90
N HIS A 108 2.53 9.13 14.96
CA HIS A 108 2.01 9.41 13.63
C HIS A 108 0.75 8.58 13.36
N LEU A 109 -0.40 9.17 13.63
CA LEU A 109 -1.72 8.53 13.48
C LEU A 109 -1.94 7.91 12.09
N PHE A 110 -1.41 8.53 11.03
CA PHE A 110 -1.56 8.00 9.67
C PHE A 110 -0.95 6.60 9.50
N LEU A 111 0.15 6.28 10.20
CA LEU A 111 0.76 4.94 10.14
C LEU A 111 -0.17 3.88 10.75
N SER A 112 -0.77 4.19 11.90
CA SER A 112 -1.72 3.29 12.58
C SER A 112 -2.98 3.09 11.76
N VAL A 113 -3.51 4.17 11.15
CA VAL A 113 -4.67 4.10 10.25
C VAL A 113 -4.34 3.27 9.01
N GLY A 114 -3.17 3.46 8.40
CA GLY A 114 -2.73 2.66 7.24
C GLY A 114 -2.59 1.17 7.56
N MET A 115 -2.03 0.84 8.72
CA MET A 115 -1.94 -0.55 9.18
C MET A 115 -3.33 -1.14 9.44
N GLY A 116 -4.25 -0.39 10.06
CA GLY A 116 -5.64 -0.79 10.25
C GLY A 116 -6.35 -1.05 8.92
N ALA A 117 -6.14 -0.17 7.92
CA ALA A 117 -6.68 -0.36 6.58
C ALA A 117 -6.17 -1.66 5.93
N LEU A 118 -4.86 -1.92 6.01
CA LEU A 118 -4.24 -3.13 5.47
C LEU A 118 -4.82 -4.39 6.13
N LEU A 119 -4.95 -4.42 7.46
CA LEU A 119 -5.54 -5.56 8.19
C LEU A 119 -6.99 -5.81 7.76
N VAL A 120 -7.81 -4.77 7.72
CA VAL A 120 -9.21 -4.89 7.32
C VAL A 120 -9.32 -5.37 5.87
N LEU A 121 -8.56 -4.79 4.93
CA LEU A 121 -8.59 -5.17 3.52
C LEU A 121 -8.05 -6.59 3.28
N SER A 122 -7.12 -7.07 4.12
CA SER A 122 -6.57 -8.42 4.00
C SER A 122 -7.51 -9.49 4.54
N ILE A 123 -8.23 -9.21 5.63
CA ILE A 123 -9.06 -10.21 6.34
C ILE A 123 -10.49 -10.22 5.82
N ALA A 124 -11.09 -9.05 5.61
CA ALA A 124 -12.51 -8.93 5.26
C ALA A 124 -12.93 -9.72 4.00
N PRO A 125 -12.13 -9.84 2.93
CA PRO A 125 -12.49 -10.64 1.76
C PRO A 125 -12.54 -12.15 2.03
N GLN A 126 -11.84 -12.63 3.06
CA GLN A 126 -11.69 -14.04 3.36
C GLN A 126 -12.89 -14.56 4.17
N VAL A 127 -13.60 -13.68 4.87
CA VAL A 127 -14.73 -14.04 5.73
C VAL A 127 -16.02 -13.57 5.07
N LYS A 128 -16.88 -14.52 4.64
CA LYS A 128 -18.11 -14.23 3.88
C LYS A 128 -19.05 -13.22 4.57
N SER A 129 -19.14 -13.24 5.89
CA SER A 129 -19.97 -12.30 6.67
C SER A 129 -19.35 -10.90 6.78
N TRP A 130 -18.04 -10.76 6.53
CA TRP A 130 -17.27 -9.53 6.75
C TRP A 130 -17.06 -8.70 5.49
N TYR A 131 -17.64 -9.08 4.37
CA TYR A 131 -17.48 -8.35 3.12
C TYR A 131 -17.85 -6.83 3.22
N LYS A 132 -18.75 -6.49 4.16
CA LYS A 132 -19.13 -5.10 4.43
C LYS A 132 -17.99 -4.27 5.02
N PHE A 133 -17.07 -4.89 5.74
CA PHE A 133 -15.89 -4.22 6.31
C PHE A 133 -14.92 -3.74 5.25
N LEU A 134 -15.01 -4.24 4.00
CA LEU A 134 -14.25 -3.68 2.88
C LEU A 134 -14.49 -2.18 2.70
N TYR A 135 -15.72 -1.71 2.94
CA TYR A 135 -16.02 -0.28 2.86
C TYR A 135 -15.30 0.50 3.95
N ILE A 136 -15.20 -0.06 5.16
CA ILE A 136 -14.43 0.52 6.26
C ILE A 136 -12.95 0.58 5.86
N GLY A 137 -12.41 -0.49 5.28
CA GLY A 137 -11.04 -0.53 4.78
C GLY A 137 -10.77 0.58 3.77
N ILE A 138 -11.66 0.82 2.81
CA ILE A 138 -11.52 1.91 1.83
C ILE A 138 -11.57 3.29 2.51
N VAL A 139 -12.47 3.50 3.47
CA VAL A 139 -12.52 4.75 4.25
C VAL A 139 -11.21 4.98 5.00
N LEU A 140 -10.66 3.93 5.63
CA LEU A 140 -9.37 4.02 6.31
C LEU A 140 -8.22 4.35 5.34
N VAL A 141 -8.23 3.81 4.11
CA VAL A 141 -7.24 4.20 3.07
C VAL A 141 -7.37 5.69 2.74
N ILE A 142 -8.58 6.21 2.55
CA ILE A 142 -8.81 7.63 2.29
C ILE A 142 -8.27 8.49 3.44
N ILE A 143 -8.59 8.12 4.69
CA ILE A 143 -8.10 8.83 5.88
C ILE A 143 -6.57 8.75 5.97
N HIS A 144 -5.98 7.59 5.70
CA HIS A 144 -4.53 7.42 5.66
C HIS A 144 -3.85 8.35 4.66
N LEU A 145 -4.41 8.49 3.45
CA LEU A 145 -3.90 9.41 2.44
C LEU A 145 -4.03 10.87 2.89
N LEU A 146 -5.17 11.26 3.45
CA LEU A 146 -5.40 12.64 3.93
C LEU A 146 -4.47 13.02 5.08
N LEU A 147 -4.19 12.10 6.00
CA LEU A 147 -3.34 12.36 7.15
C LEU A 147 -1.84 12.24 6.82
N GLY A 148 -1.47 11.41 5.83
CA GLY A 148 -0.08 11.13 5.49
C GLY A 148 0.61 12.23 4.67
N TYR A 149 -0.14 13.08 4.00
CA TYR A 149 0.40 14.11 3.12
C TYR A 149 0.06 15.52 3.61
N ARG A 150 1.08 16.33 3.88
CA ARG A 150 0.91 17.76 4.21
C ARG A 150 0.41 18.58 3.00
N THR A 151 0.84 18.20 1.80
CA THR A 151 0.39 18.77 0.51
C THR A 151 -0.09 17.63 -0.36
N LEU A 152 -1.36 17.66 -0.74
CA LEU A 152 -1.94 16.67 -1.64
C LEU A 152 -1.49 16.98 -3.07
N GLU A 153 -0.71 16.08 -3.64
CA GLU A 153 -0.40 16.12 -5.08
C GLU A 153 -1.62 15.70 -5.89
N ASN A 154 -1.67 16.08 -7.17
CA ASN A 154 -2.78 15.76 -8.07
C ASN A 154 -3.11 14.26 -8.10
N THR A 155 -2.10 13.39 -8.02
CA THR A 155 -2.26 11.93 -7.97
C THR A 155 -3.07 11.46 -6.76
N HIS A 156 -2.85 12.07 -5.58
CA HIS A 156 -3.59 11.75 -4.35
C HIS A 156 -5.03 12.25 -4.41
N ILE A 157 -5.24 13.45 -4.95
CA ILE A 157 -6.59 14.02 -5.12
C ILE A 157 -7.40 13.13 -6.06
N ILE A 158 -6.83 12.70 -7.19
CA ILE A 158 -7.49 11.80 -8.13
C ILE A 158 -7.82 10.46 -7.46
N ALA A 159 -6.87 9.88 -6.72
CA ALA A 159 -7.09 8.60 -6.04
C ALA A 159 -8.20 8.68 -4.98
N ILE A 160 -8.20 9.71 -4.14
CA ILE A 160 -9.26 9.96 -3.14
C ILE A 160 -10.61 10.17 -3.81
N SER A 161 -10.66 10.95 -4.90
CA SER A 161 -11.88 11.19 -5.65
C SER A 161 -12.44 9.91 -6.26
N LEU A 162 -11.60 9.07 -6.86
CA LEU A 162 -12.00 7.78 -7.43
C LEU A 162 -12.50 6.81 -6.36
N LEU A 163 -11.82 6.71 -5.21
CA LEU A 163 -12.27 5.85 -4.11
C LEU A 163 -13.58 6.33 -3.53
N SER A 164 -13.75 7.64 -3.31
CA SER A 164 -14.97 8.24 -2.79
C SER A 164 -16.15 8.07 -3.74
N LEU A 165 -15.95 8.32 -5.04
CA LEU A 165 -16.98 8.11 -6.07
C LEU A 165 -17.38 6.62 -6.16
N GLY A 166 -16.41 5.71 -6.19
CA GLY A 166 -16.68 4.27 -6.20
C GLY A 166 -17.45 3.80 -4.96
N LEU A 167 -17.18 4.41 -3.80
CA LEU A 167 -17.92 4.15 -2.56
C LEU A 167 -19.36 4.65 -2.66
N ALA A 168 -19.57 5.88 -3.12
CA ALA A 168 -20.89 6.48 -3.31
C ALA A 168 -21.75 5.65 -4.28
N LEU A 169 -21.21 5.26 -5.44
CA LEU A 169 -21.92 4.43 -6.43
C LEU A 169 -22.37 3.08 -5.86
N ARG A 170 -21.62 2.51 -4.93
CA ARG A 170 -21.98 1.24 -4.29
C ARG A 170 -23.03 1.41 -3.20
N LEU A 171 -23.08 2.55 -2.53
CA LEU A 171 -24.06 2.85 -1.49
C LEU A 171 -25.45 3.19 -2.07
N ILE A 172 -25.47 3.90 -3.22
CA ILE A 172 -26.71 4.29 -3.91
C ILE A 172 -27.48 3.06 -4.45
N LYS A 173 -26.78 1.99 -4.86
CA LYS A 173 -27.40 0.82 -5.48
C LYS A 173 -27.80 -0.29 -4.48
N ARG A 174 -27.85 0.01 -3.20
CA ARG A 174 -28.42 -0.85 -2.17
C ARG A 174 -29.88 -0.53 -1.94
#